data_95bfb32cbf129fac7176a27e939237b1
#
_entry.id   95bfb32cbf129fac7176a27e939237b1
#
_cell.length_a   1.000
_cell.length_b   1.000
_cell.length_c   1.000
_cell.angle_alpha   90.00
_cell.angle_beta   90.00
_cell.angle_gamma   90.00
#
_symmetry.space_group_name_H-M   'P 1'
#
loop_
_entity.id
_entity.type
_entity.pdbx_description
1 polymer ?
#
loop_
_entity_poly.entity_id
_entity_poly.type
_entity_poly.pdbx_seq_one_letter_code
_entity_poly.pdbx_strand_id
1 'polypeptide(L)'
;AGGAAYGHDQIYDHCSFTWGTDECFSLNNDKQPKGLYNITLQNSILGQGCQNHSCGGLVQTSDKEGVTVFRNLFIDNKTRNFKVKGLNQFVNNVIYNWGNGAAYNMGGESSGHSNTVIENNYFIKGPAYTWVNTSYPIATTDDETKYHYNGISSDNNNYLADTYQQVNPTKPFIGGNGDGDFDTYCVGNYYDNDKDGTLNGFEITQSNWQ
;
A
#
# COMPACT_ATOMS: atom_id res chain seq x y z
N ALA A 1 1.24 -6.09 -15.55
CA ALA A 1 1.83 -7.26 -14.92
C ALA A 1 2.71 -6.81 -13.76
N GLY A 2 2.46 -7.34 -12.59
CA GLY A 2 3.29 -7.09 -11.40
C GLY A 2 4.63 -7.80 -11.48
N GLY A 3 5.55 -7.41 -10.61
CA GLY A 3 6.87 -8.02 -10.46
C GLY A 3 7.03 -8.63 -9.08
N ALA A 4 7.69 -9.76 -9.00
CA ALA A 4 8.17 -10.32 -7.74
C ALA A 4 9.68 -10.53 -7.82
N ALA A 5 10.38 -10.14 -6.77
CA ALA A 5 11.83 -10.30 -6.70
C ALA A 5 12.23 -11.28 -5.60
N TYR A 6 13.29 -12.00 -5.86
CA TYR A 6 13.91 -12.93 -4.94
C TYR A 6 15.44 -12.74 -4.93
N GLY A 7 16.07 -13.06 -3.83
CA GLY A 7 17.52 -12.92 -3.68
C GLY A 7 17.90 -11.61 -3.00
N HIS A 8 19.16 -11.24 -3.12
CA HIS A 8 19.75 -10.12 -2.38
C HIS A 8 20.68 -9.27 -3.26
N ASP A 9 21.15 -8.14 -2.71
CA ASP A 9 22.09 -7.22 -3.39
C ASP A 9 21.53 -6.71 -4.72
N GLN A 10 20.29 -6.20 -4.70
CA GLN A 10 19.55 -5.78 -5.89
C GLN A 10 19.16 -4.32 -5.80
N ILE A 11 19.23 -3.65 -6.93
CA ILE A 11 18.68 -2.29 -7.10
C ILE A 11 17.72 -2.30 -8.30
N TYR A 12 16.50 -1.85 -8.05
CA TYR A 12 15.49 -1.54 -9.05
C TYR A 12 15.41 -0.04 -9.17
N ASP A 13 15.90 0.50 -10.27
CA ASP A 13 16.03 1.92 -10.49
C ASP A 13 15.41 2.35 -11.82
N HIS A 14 14.64 3.44 -11.83
CA HIS A 14 13.95 3.97 -13.01
C HIS A 14 13.05 2.93 -13.71
N CYS A 15 12.32 2.15 -12.92
CA CYS A 15 11.42 1.12 -13.40
C CYS A 15 9.96 1.57 -13.37
N SER A 16 9.11 0.88 -14.12
CA SER A 16 7.65 1.00 -14.03
C SER A 16 7.03 -0.35 -13.75
N PHE A 17 6.35 -0.48 -12.63
CA PHE A 17 5.61 -1.66 -12.22
C PHE A 17 4.13 -1.31 -12.21
N THR A 18 3.42 -1.68 -13.26
CA THR A 18 2.03 -1.28 -13.46
C THR A 18 1.14 -2.44 -13.84
N TRP A 19 -0.18 -2.26 -13.66
CA TRP A 19 -1.21 -3.21 -14.04
C TRP A 19 -1.09 -4.59 -13.37
N GLY A 20 -0.63 -4.58 -12.14
CA GLY A 20 -0.69 -5.78 -11.29
C GLY A 20 -2.13 -6.14 -10.96
N THR A 21 -2.47 -7.41 -11.04
CA THR A 21 -3.77 -7.93 -10.61
C THR A 21 -3.81 -8.31 -9.14
N ASP A 22 -2.65 -8.32 -8.51
CA ASP A 22 -2.35 -8.39 -7.10
C ASP A 22 -1.41 -7.22 -6.79
N GLU A 23 -0.26 -7.40 -6.18
CA GLU A 23 0.73 -6.33 -6.04
C GLU A 23 1.39 -5.98 -7.37
N CYS A 24 1.67 -4.69 -7.58
CA CYS A 24 2.52 -4.25 -8.67
C CYS A 24 3.97 -4.70 -8.48
N PHE A 25 4.44 -4.78 -7.22
CA PHE A 25 5.77 -5.27 -6.89
C PHE A 25 5.78 -5.98 -5.53
N SER A 26 6.39 -7.15 -5.45
CA SER A 26 6.44 -7.95 -4.22
C SER A 26 7.84 -8.43 -3.87
N LEU A 27 8.17 -8.27 -2.59
CA LEU A 27 9.32 -8.85 -1.92
C LEU A 27 8.79 -9.67 -0.74
N ASN A 28 8.54 -10.95 -0.96
CA ASN A 28 7.89 -11.79 0.04
C ASN A 28 8.75 -13.00 0.41
N ASN A 29 9.22 -13.03 1.64
CA ASN A 29 10.02 -14.10 2.23
C ASN A 29 9.26 -14.91 3.29
N ASP A 30 7.97 -14.71 3.41
CA ASP A 30 7.16 -15.21 4.52
C ASP A 30 7.15 -16.74 4.65
N LYS A 31 7.29 -17.44 3.54
CA LYS A 31 7.24 -18.92 3.50
C LYS A 31 8.48 -19.56 2.86
N GLN A 32 9.49 -18.78 2.57
CA GLN A 32 10.70 -19.26 1.90
C GLN A 32 11.93 -19.16 2.81
N PRO A 33 12.92 -19.99 2.59
CA PRO A 33 14.19 -19.76 3.26
C PRO A 33 14.78 -18.45 2.82
N LYS A 34 15.25 -17.71 3.77
CA LYS A 34 15.95 -16.44 3.81
C LYS A 34 16.71 -16.05 2.54
N GLY A 35 16.78 -14.78 2.27
CA GLY A 35 17.60 -14.26 1.19
C GLY A 35 17.07 -13.01 0.51
N LEU A 36 16.07 -12.35 1.09
CA LEU A 36 15.58 -11.04 0.62
C LEU A 36 16.18 -9.94 1.48
N TYR A 37 17.40 -9.53 1.20
CA TYR A 37 18.07 -8.48 1.94
C TYR A 37 18.91 -7.59 1.01
N ASN A 38 19.24 -6.40 1.48
CA ASN A 38 20.02 -5.42 0.75
C ASN A 38 19.40 -5.11 -0.62
N ILE A 39 18.11 -4.80 -0.61
CA ILE A 39 17.34 -4.49 -1.82
C ILE A 39 16.90 -3.05 -1.77
N THR A 40 17.12 -2.34 -2.85
CA THR A 40 16.64 -0.96 -3.03
C THR A 40 15.70 -0.88 -4.23
N LEU A 41 14.52 -0.30 -4.01
CA LEU A 41 13.61 0.14 -5.05
C LEU A 41 13.58 1.65 -5.05
N GLN A 42 14.00 2.27 -6.14
CA GLN A 42 14.12 3.73 -6.20
C GLN A 42 13.72 4.34 -7.54
N ASN A 43 13.40 5.63 -7.52
CA ASN A 43 13.11 6.46 -8.70
C ASN A 43 12.13 5.80 -9.68
N SER A 44 11.16 5.06 -9.16
CA SER A 44 10.32 4.16 -9.94
C SER A 44 8.84 4.50 -9.76
N ILE A 45 8.01 3.99 -10.66
CA ILE A 45 6.55 4.13 -10.60
C ILE A 45 5.92 2.77 -10.30
N LEU A 46 5.04 2.75 -9.29
CA LEU A 46 4.23 1.58 -8.95
C LEU A 46 2.76 1.98 -8.98
N GLY A 47 2.03 1.52 -9.98
CA GLY A 47 0.69 2.09 -10.10
C GLY A 47 -0.26 1.40 -11.05
N GLN A 48 -1.47 1.99 -11.09
CA GLN A 48 -2.54 1.55 -11.96
C GLN A 48 -2.86 0.06 -11.80
N GLY A 49 -2.88 -0.39 -10.55
CA GLY A 49 -3.24 -1.77 -10.24
C GLY A 49 -4.61 -2.13 -10.78
N CYS A 50 -4.74 -3.33 -11.30
CA CYS A 50 -5.95 -3.86 -11.93
C CYS A 50 -6.69 -4.80 -11.00
N GLN A 51 -8.01 -4.90 -11.18
CA GLN A 51 -8.88 -5.79 -10.43
C GLN A 51 -9.06 -5.45 -8.95
N ASN A 52 -9.70 -6.35 -8.30
CA ASN A 52 -10.14 -6.30 -6.92
C ASN A 52 -8.99 -6.19 -5.90
N HIS A 53 -7.90 -6.87 -6.16
CA HIS A 53 -6.72 -6.94 -5.31
C HIS A 53 -5.57 -6.08 -5.85
N SER A 54 -5.89 -4.88 -6.34
CA SER A 54 -4.94 -3.96 -6.94
C SER A 54 -4.11 -3.24 -5.89
N CYS A 55 -3.00 -3.84 -5.49
CA CYS A 55 -2.11 -3.34 -4.46
C CYS A 55 -0.85 -2.73 -5.07
N GLY A 56 -0.31 -1.70 -4.41
CA GLY A 56 0.95 -1.08 -4.83
C GLY A 56 2.14 -2.02 -4.63
N GLY A 57 2.23 -2.64 -3.44
CA GLY A 57 3.31 -3.57 -3.21
C GLY A 57 3.33 -4.22 -1.83
N LEU A 58 4.17 -5.24 -1.74
CA LEU A 58 4.36 -6.03 -0.54
C LEU A 58 5.86 -6.16 -0.23
N VAL A 59 6.24 -5.84 1.01
CA VAL A 59 7.56 -6.13 1.57
C VAL A 59 7.36 -6.95 2.84
N GLN A 60 7.62 -8.25 2.77
CA GLN A 60 7.55 -9.14 3.92
C GLN A 60 8.88 -9.88 4.05
N THR A 61 9.75 -9.29 4.84
CA THR A 61 11.09 -9.82 5.11
C THR A 61 11.25 -10.11 6.60
N SER A 62 12.36 -10.69 7.00
CA SER A 62 12.67 -10.87 8.41
C SER A 62 13.19 -9.58 9.05
N ASP A 63 13.28 -9.57 10.36
CA ASP A 63 13.82 -8.47 11.17
C ASP A 63 15.30 -8.12 10.88
N LYS A 64 15.98 -8.94 10.09
CA LYS A 64 17.40 -8.79 9.72
C LYS A 64 17.63 -8.54 8.25
N GLU A 65 16.59 -8.58 7.45
CA GLU A 65 16.68 -8.45 6.00
C GLU A 65 16.17 -7.07 5.57
N GLY A 66 17.10 -6.18 5.24
CA GLY A 66 16.84 -4.78 4.97
C GLY A 66 16.36 -4.52 3.53
N VAL A 67 15.29 -3.73 3.42
CA VAL A 67 14.75 -3.22 2.15
C VAL A 67 14.59 -1.71 2.23
N THR A 68 15.05 -1.01 1.20
CA THR A 68 14.87 0.44 1.06
C THR A 68 13.95 0.76 -0.11
N VAL A 69 12.92 1.56 0.16
CA VAL A 69 11.98 2.07 -0.83
C VAL A 69 12.12 3.59 -0.87
N PHE A 70 12.73 4.10 -1.94
CA PHE A 70 13.25 5.46 -1.96
C PHE A 70 12.90 6.23 -3.23
N ARG A 71 12.31 7.42 -3.11
CA ARG A 71 11.98 8.31 -4.22
C ARG A 71 11.08 7.68 -5.30
N ASN A 72 10.06 6.95 -4.89
CA ASN A 72 9.11 6.35 -5.81
C ASN A 72 7.79 7.12 -5.84
N LEU A 73 7.06 6.94 -6.92
CA LEU A 73 5.67 7.34 -7.05
C LEU A 73 4.76 6.11 -6.99
N PHE A 74 3.89 6.08 -6.00
CA PHE A 74 2.78 5.14 -5.91
C PHE A 74 1.51 5.84 -6.37
N ILE A 75 0.86 5.35 -7.40
CA ILE A 75 -0.27 6.04 -8.01
C ILE A 75 -1.38 5.09 -8.43
N ASP A 76 -2.63 5.47 -8.11
CA ASP A 76 -3.83 4.76 -8.56
C ASP A 76 -3.87 3.27 -8.17
N ASN A 77 -3.37 2.95 -6.99
CA ASN A 77 -3.52 1.63 -6.41
C ASN A 77 -4.64 1.65 -5.35
N LYS A 78 -5.31 0.53 -5.16
CA LYS A 78 -6.36 0.44 -4.16
C LYS A 78 -5.83 0.66 -2.74
N THR A 79 -4.74 -0.03 -2.40
CA THR A 79 -4.14 -0.05 -1.05
C THR A 79 -2.71 -0.57 -1.11
N ARG A 80 -2.09 -0.79 0.05
CA ARG A 80 -0.75 -1.39 0.18
C ARG A 80 0.32 -0.68 -0.65
N ASN A 81 0.54 0.59 -0.36
CA ASN A 81 1.59 1.38 -1.02
C ASN A 81 2.76 1.71 -0.03
N PHE A 82 3.45 0.81 0.62
CA PHE A 82 3.42 -0.66 0.64
C PHE A 82 2.63 -1.26 1.82
N LYS A 83 2.47 -2.60 1.84
CA LYS A 83 2.30 -3.39 3.07
C LYS A 83 3.66 -3.93 3.47
N VAL A 84 4.09 -3.68 4.70
CA VAL A 84 5.46 -3.95 5.13
C VAL A 84 5.57 -4.81 6.38
N LYS A 85 6.63 -5.59 6.42
CA LYS A 85 7.12 -6.36 7.56
C LYS A 85 8.64 -6.47 7.49
N GLY A 86 9.31 -6.67 8.63
CA GLY A 86 10.75 -6.81 8.70
C GLY A 86 11.49 -5.49 8.84
N LEU A 87 12.74 -5.45 8.42
CA LEU A 87 13.57 -4.24 8.45
C LEU A 87 13.40 -3.45 7.16
N ASN A 88 12.81 -2.27 7.24
CA ASN A 88 12.56 -1.49 6.02
C ASN A 88 12.67 0.02 6.22
N GLN A 89 12.98 0.69 5.13
CA GLN A 89 13.00 2.15 5.02
C GLN A 89 12.08 2.58 3.89
N PHE A 90 11.16 3.47 4.18
CA PHE A 90 10.23 4.08 3.24
C PHE A 90 10.44 5.59 3.25
N VAL A 91 11.21 6.09 2.29
CA VAL A 91 11.80 7.44 2.37
C VAL A 91 11.60 8.22 1.07
N ASN A 92 11.20 9.47 1.19
CA ASN A 92 11.04 10.41 0.06
C ASN A 92 10.10 9.92 -1.05
N ASN A 93 9.07 9.14 -0.72
CA ASN A 93 8.09 8.67 -1.70
C ASN A 93 6.89 9.61 -1.78
N VAL A 94 6.23 9.60 -2.92
CA VAL A 94 4.92 10.21 -3.10
C VAL A 94 3.88 9.11 -3.31
N ILE A 95 2.81 9.17 -2.53
CA ILE A 95 1.70 8.24 -2.62
C ILE A 95 0.45 9.03 -2.98
N TYR A 96 -0.09 8.78 -4.16
CA TYR A 96 -1.22 9.52 -4.70
C TYR A 96 -2.39 8.62 -5.05
N ASN A 97 -3.59 9.06 -4.70
CA ASN A 97 -4.87 8.54 -5.18
C ASN A 97 -5.09 7.05 -4.91
N TRP A 98 -4.90 6.62 -3.67
CA TRP A 98 -5.27 5.25 -3.29
C TRP A 98 -6.79 5.11 -3.04
N GLY A 99 -7.34 3.94 -3.28
CA GLY A 99 -8.78 3.73 -3.33
C GLY A 99 -9.46 3.32 -2.04
N ASN A 100 -8.75 2.84 -1.04
CA ASN A 100 -9.35 2.26 0.16
C ASN A 100 -8.44 2.35 1.38
N GLY A 101 -9.02 2.67 2.54
CA GLY A 101 -8.38 2.62 3.85
C GLY A 101 -7.08 3.42 3.94
N ALA A 102 -6.04 2.80 4.46
CA ALA A 102 -4.71 3.39 4.56
C ALA A 102 -3.88 3.18 3.30
N ALA A 103 -3.09 4.18 2.94
CA ALA A 103 -2.16 4.08 1.82
C ALA A 103 -1.03 3.08 2.10
N TYR A 104 -0.39 3.21 3.24
CA TYR A 104 0.73 2.40 3.70
C TYR A 104 0.31 1.54 4.89
N ASN A 105 0.61 0.28 4.86
CA ASN A 105 0.17 -0.69 5.86
C ASN A 105 1.37 -1.31 6.58
N MET A 106 1.48 -1.06 7.88
CA MET A 106 2.40 -1.78 8.74
C MET A 106 1.72 -3.02 9.27
N GLY A 107 2.18 -4.17 8.89
CA GLY A 107 1.61 -5.44 9.27
C GLY A 107 1.77 -6.47 8.19
N GLY A 108 1.62 -7.70 8.54
CA GLY A 108 1.77 -8.82 7.65
C GLY A 108 1.22 -10.09 8.27
N GLU A 109 1.26 -11.12 7.49
CA GLU A 109 0.92 -12.47 7.95
C GLU A 109 2.12 -13.16 8.61
N SER A 110 3.31 -12.57 8.47
CA SER A 110 4.51 -13.05 9.15
C SER A 110 4.55 -12.58 10.60
N SER A 111 4.86 -13.46 11.50
CA SER A 111 5.12 -13.17 12.90
C SER A 111 6.47 -12.51 13.10
N GLY A 112 6.67 -11.87 14.23
CA GLY A 112 7.93 -11.30 14.66
C GLY A 112 7.95 -9.77 14.69
N HIS A 113 9.05 -9.27 15.22
CA HIS A 113 9.30 -7.84 15.36
C HIS A 113 9.76 -7.20 14.06
N SER A 114 9.38 -5.97 13.83
CA SER A 114 9.74 -5.22 12.63
C SER A 114 10.26 -3.83 12.98
N ASN A 115 11.24 -3.37 12.22
CA ASN A 115 11.80 -2.04 12.36
C ASN A 115 11.54 -1.27 11.06
N THR A 116 10.82 -0.16 11.17
CA THR A 116 10.41 0.64 10.02
C THR A 116 10.82 2.09 10.18
N VAL A 117 11.47 2.63 9.16
CA VAL A 117 11.70 4.06 8.99
C VAL A 117 10.73 4.60 7.94
N ILE A 118 9.90 5.58 8.31
CA ILE A 118 8.97 6.27 7.42
C ILE A 118 9.34 7.75 7.46
N GLU A 119 10.00 8.23 6.41
CA GLU A 119 10.63 9.54 6.45
C GLU A 119 10.38 10.34 5.16
N ASN A 120 9.99 11.61 5.33
CA ASN A 120 9.85 12.58 4.25
C ASN A 120 8.94 12.11 3.09
N ASN A 121 7.89 11.39 3.37
CA ASN A 121 6.93 10.97 2.36
C ASN A 121 5.76 11.95 2.27
N TYR A 122 5.15 12.02 1.10
CA TYR A 122 3.96 12.81 0.88
C TYR A 122 2.80 11.89 0.48
N PHE A 123 1.74 11.88 1.28
CA PHE A 123 0.52 11.12 1.06
C PHE A 123 -0.57 12.08 0.58
N ILE A 124 -1.03 11.91 -0.65
CA ILE A 124 -1.99 12.80 -1.30
C ILE A 124 -3.26 12.02 -1.64
N LYS A 125 -4.33 12.37 -0.99
CA LYS A 125 -5.65 11.78 -1.23
C LYS A 125 -6.22 12.31 -2.54
N GLY A 126 -6.46 11.42 -3.48
CA GLY A 126 -7.05 11.74 -4.77
C GLY A 126 -8.55 11.39 -4.85
N PRO A 127 -9.14 11.44 -6.03
CA PRO A 127 -10.56 11.18 -6.25
C PRO A 127 -10.99 9.72 -6.09
N ALA A 128 -10.05 8.77 -6.04
CA ALA A 128 -10.38 7.35 -5.99
C ALA A 128 -11.15 6.95 -4.74
N TYR A 129 -12.03 5.99 -4.91
CA TYR A 129 -12.76 5.28 -3.85
C TYR A 129 -13.12 3.88 -4.32
N THR A 130 -13.53 3.03 -3.39
CA THR A 130 -13.98 1.67 -3.69
C THR A 130 -15.42 1.49 -3.22
N TRP A 131 -16.26 0.87 -4.04
CA TRP A 131 -17.56 0.38 -3.64
C TRP A 131 -17.44 -1.04 -3.09
N VAL A 132 -18.05 -1.32 -1.97
CA VAL A 132 -18.11 -2.65 -1.38
C VAL A 132 -19.55 -3.07 -1.16
N ASN A 133 -19.85 -4.33 -1.40
CA ASN A 133 -21.14 -4.90 -1.09
C ASN A 133 -21.23 -5.17 0.42
N THR A 134 -22.12 -4.46 1.11
CA THR A 134 -22.29 -4.56 2.55
C THR A 134 -23.10 -5.78 3.01
N SER A 135 -23.78 -6.45 2.08
CA SER A 135 -24.49 -7.70 2.38
C SER A 135 -23.55 -8.90 2.61
N TYR A 136 -22.31 -8.76 2.22
CA TYR A 136 -21.28 -9.75 2.49
C TYR A 136 -20.22 -9.14 3.39
N PRO A 137 -19.73 -9.86 4.40
CA PRO A 137 -18.58 -9.41 5.14
C PRO A 137 -17.47 -9.09 4.14
N ILE A 138 -16.67 -8.05 4.41
CA ILE A 138 -15.53 -7.71 3.57
C ILE A 138 -14.72 -8.99 3.40
N ALA A 139 -14.93 -9.63 2.27
CA ALA A 139 -14.39 -10.96 2.09
C ALA A 139 -12.89 -10.87 1.92
N THR A 140 -12.21 -11.71 2.60
CA THR A 140 -10.78 -11.98 2.40
C THR A 140 -10.49 -12.69 1.07
N THR A 141 -11.51 -12.89 0.26
CA THR A 141 -11.42 -13.59 -1.03
C THR A 141 -11.53 -12.61 -2.20
N ASP A 142 -10.80 -12.87 -3.26
CA ASP A 142 -10.78 -12.11 -4.52
C ASP A 142 -12.05 -12.34 -5.38
N ASP A 143 -13.20 -12.29 -4.75
CA ASP A 143 -14.47 -12.43 -5.43
C ASP A 143 -14.85 -11.10 -6.07
N GLU A 144 -14.56 -10.95 -7.34
CA GLU A 144 -14.80 -9.76 -8.15
C GLU A 144 -16.25 -9.28 -8.14
N THR A 145 -17.20 -10.15 -7.82
CA THR A 145 -18.61 -9.78 -7.76
C THR A 145 -18.97 -8.90 -6.56
N LYS A 146 -18.07 -8.78 -5.59
CA LYS A 146 -18.31 -8.09 -4.32
C LYS A 146 -17.73 -6.68 -4.26
N TYR A 147 -16.91 -6.28 -5.22
CA TYR A 147 -16.24 -5.00 -5.20
C TYR A 147 -16.42 -4.23 -6.50
N HIS A 148 -16.65 -2.95 -6.36
CA HIS A 148 -16.74 -2.03 -7.48
C HIS A 148 -15.70 -0.93 -7.30
N TYR A 149 -14.90 -0.69 -8.33
CA TYR A 149 -13.84 0.30 -8.30
C TYR A 149 -14.30 1.57 -9.02
N ASN A 150 -14.08 2.73 -8.39
CA ASN A 150 -14.33 4.04 -8.99
C ASN A 150 -15.73 4.16 -9.62
N GLY A 151 -16.73 3.56 -9.00
CA GLY A 151 -18.10 3.58 -9.50
C GLY A 151 -18.36 2.71 -10.73
N ILE A 152 -17.39 1.91 -11.16
CA ILE A 152 -17.56 0.95 -12.24
C ILE A 152 -17.91 -0.40 -11.64
N SER A 153 -19.08 -0.89 -11.96
CA SER A 153 -19.56 -2.20 -11.57
C SER A 153 -19.48 -3.16 -12.75
N SER A 154 -18.97 -4.35 -12.52
CA SER A 154 -19.13 -5.46 -13.46
C SER A 154 -20.56 -5.99 -13.46
N ASP A 155 -21.31 -5.69 -12.42
CA ASP A 155 -22.68 -6.07 -12.19
C ASP A 155 -23.59 -4.86 -12.40
N ASN A 156 -23.86 -4.54 -13.63
CA ASN A 156 -24.45 -3.29 -14.12
C ASN A 156 -25.76 -2.83 -13.47
N ASN A 157 -26.37 -3.62 -12.61
CA ASN A 157 -27.73 -3.32 -12.17
C ASN A 157 -27.88 -3.03 -10.68
N ASN A 158 -26.90 -3.33 -9.85
CA ASN A 158 -27.10 -3.33 -8.40
C ASN A 158 -26.12 -2.50 -7.57
N TYR A 159 -25.15 -1.83 -8.17
CA TYR A 159 -24.16 -1.10 -7.41
C TYR A 159 -24.72 0.17 -6.71
N LEU A 160 -25.88 0.61 -7.11
CA LEU A 160 -26.61 1.68 -6.44
C LEU A 160 -27.63 1.19 -5.41
N ALA A 161 -27.75 -0.13 -5.26
CA ALA A 161 -28.61 -0.69 -4.24
C ALA A 161 -28.06 -0.43 -2.84
N ASP A 162 -28.91 -0.39 -1.85
CA ASP A 162 -28.58 -0.17 -0.42
C ASP A 162 -27.55 -1.15 0.16
N THR A 163 -27.23 -2.20 -0.59
CA THR A 163 -26.24 -3.22 -0.22
C THR A 163 -24.80 -2.85 -0.54
N TYR A 164 -24.57 -1.75 -1.24
CA TYR A 164 -23.24 -1.26 -1.55
C TYR A 164 -22.90 0.01 -0.79
N GLN A 165 -21.74 0.05 -0.23
CA GLN A 165 -21.22 1.20 0.50
C GLN A 165 -19.93 1.69 -0.14
N GLN A 166 -19.82 2.99 -0.31
CA GLN A 166 -18.58 3.63 -0.73
C GLN A 166 -17.56 3.59 0.41
N VAL A 167 -16.40 3.02 0.13
CA VAL A 167 -15.25 3.02 1.03
C VAL A 167 -14.23 4.00 0.52
N ASN A 168 -13.96 5.03 1.30
CA ASN A 168 -13.02 6.08 0.94
C ASN A 168 -11.64 5.84 1.58
N PRO A 169 -10.58 6.33 0.96
CA PRO A 169 -9.29 6.44 1.63
C PRO A 169 -9.41 7.34 2.86
N THR A 170 -8.90 6.90 4.00
CA THR A 170 -9.13 7.57 5.29
C THR A 170 -7.88 8.06 5.97
N LYS A 171 -6.75 7.43 5.75
CA LYS A 171 -5.51 7.72 6.48
C LYS A 171 -4.27 7.46 5.63
N PRO A 172 -3.16 8.13 5.97
CA PRO A 172 -1.91 7.92 5.23
C PRO A 172 -1.33 6.54 5.51
N PHE A 173 -1.29 6.12 6.76
CA PHE A 173 -0.81 4.80 7.11
C PHE A 173 -1.52 4.23 8.33
N ILE A 174 -1.39 2.93 8.53
CA ILE A 174 -1.92 2.19 9.67
C ILE A 174 -0.85 1.24 10.19
N GLY A 175 -0.71 1.21 11.51
CA GLY A 175 0.17 0.28 12.20
C GLY A 175 -0.57 -0.92 12.77
N GLY A 176 0.17 -2.02 12.97
CA GLY A 176 -0.33 -3.18 13.72
C GLY A 176 -1.47 -3.94 13.05
N ASN A 177 -1.58 -3.88 11.74
CA ASN A 177 -2.57 -4.68 11.02
C ASN A 177 -2.09 -6.12 10.86
N GLY A 178 -2.67 -7.03 11.62
CA GLY A 178 -2.24 -8.42 11.71
C GLY A 178 -1.32 -8.67 12.91
N ASP A 179 -0.48 -9.66 12.83
CA ASP A 179 0.41 -10.11 13.92
C ASP A 179 1.70 -9.27 14.02
N GLY A 180 1.59 -7.97 13.77
CA GLY A 180 2.76 -7.10 13.67
C GLY A 180 3.10 -6.36 14.96
N ASP A 181 4.32 -6.54 15.42
CA ASP A 181 4.97 -5.72 16.42
C ASP A 181 6.01 -4.83 15.70
N PHE A 182 5.90 -3.51 15.85
CA PHE A 182 6.69 -2.54 15.07
C PHE A 182 7.35 -1.49 15.96
N ASP A 183 8.66 -1.37 15.83
CA ASP A 183 9.36 -0.15 16.16
C ASP A 183 9.39 0.76 14.94
N THR A 184 8.83 1.96 15.05
CA THR A 184 8.67 2.86 13.92
C THR A 184 9.33 4.21 14.21
N TYR A 185 10.27 4.61 13.36
CA TYR A 185 10.74 5.98 13.28
C TYR A 185 9.98 6.73 12.19
N CYS A 186 9.25 7.77 12.57
CA CYS A 186 8.35 8.49 11.67
C CYS A 186 8.61 10.00 11.79
N VAL A 187 9.11 10.63 10.71
CA VAL A 187 9.42 12.07 10.70
C VAL A 187 9.25 12.67 9.31
N GLY A 188 8.84 13.93 9.25
CA GLY A 188 8.77 14.72 8.01
C GLY A 188 7.77 14.19 6.98
N ASN A 189 6.79 13.39 7.38
CA ASN A 189 5.78 12.91 6.48
C ASN A 189 4.58 13.86 6.47
N TYR A 190 3.97 14.05 5.30
CA TYR A 190 2.83 14.94 5.11
C TYR A 190 1.62 14.20 4.56
N TYR A 191 0.45 14.61 4.99
CA TYR A 191 -0.83 14.10 4.51
C TYR A 191 -1.72 15.23 4.00
N ASP A 192 -2.03 15.19 2.74
CA ASP A 192 -2.97 16.04 2.06
C ASP A 192 -4.29 15.29 1.87
N ASN A 193 -5.34 15.72 2.54
CA ASN A 193 -6.56 14.93 2.69
C ASN A 193 -7.82 15.59 2.14
N ASP A 194 -7.74 16.80 1.59
CA ASP A 194 -8.90 17.60 1.21
C ASP A 194 -9.32 17.46 -0.27
N LYS A 195 -8.47 16.88 -1.10
CA LYS A 195 -8.73 16.62 -2.54
C LYS A 195 -8.92 17.89 -3.38
N ASP A 196 -8.40 19.02 -2.95
CA ASP A 196 -8.58 20.31 -3.63
C ASP A 196 -7.58 20.56 -4.77
N GLY A 197 -6.56 19.69 -4.90
CA GLY A 197 -5.53 19.81 -5.91
C GLY A 197 -4.39 20.77 -5.54
N THR A 198 -4.40 21.30 -4.31
CA THR A 198 -3.37 22.16 -3.78
C THR A 198 -2.53 21.37 -2.78
N LEU A 199 -1.20 21.39 -2.90
CA LEU A 199 -0.32 20.73 -1.94
C LEU A 199 -0.23 21.56 -0.65
N ASN A 200 -1.16 21.34 0.26
CA ASN A 200 -1.26 22.04 1.53
C ASN A 200 -1.38 21.11 2.74
N GLY A 201 -0.96 19.87 2.58
CA GLY A 201 -1.03 18.83 3.60
C GLY A 201 -0.35 19.20 4.92
N PHE A 202 -0.78 18.56 5.99
CA PHE A 202 -0.24 18.72 7.34
C PHE A 202 0.78 17.61 7.67
N GLU A 203 1.69 17.92 8.59
CA GLU A 203 2.69 16.96 9.04
C GLU A 203 2.05 15.83 9.86
N ILE A 204 2.45 14.61 9.58
CA ILE A 204 2.04 13.43 10.32
C ILE A 204 2.93 13.26 11.54
N THR A 205 2.32 13.31 12.72
CA THR A 205 2.98 13.17 14.01
C THR A 205 2.44 11.95 14.76
N GLN A 206 3.06 11.60 15.87
CA GLN A 206 2.61 10.50 16.71
C GLN A 206 1.16 10.67 17.21
N SER A 207 0.64 11.87 17.25
CA SER A 207 -0.72 12.15 17.71
C SER A 207 -1.80 12.03 16.62
N ASN A 208 -1.43 12.02 15.35
CA ASN A 208 -2.39 12.08 14.23
C ASN A 208 -2.14 11.05 13.12
N TRP A 209 -1.28 10.08 13.32
CA TRP A 209 -0.87 9.16 12.26
C TRP A 209 -1.83 7.99 12.00
N GLN A 210 -2.78 7.72 12.89
CA GLN A 210 -3.78 6.63 12.80
C GLN A 210 -5.21 7.15 12.80
#